data_cb1bbde4ec409b288dbf86dc7336ad69
#
_entry.id   cb1bbde4ec409b288dbf86dc7336ad69
#
_cell.length_a   1.000
_cell.length_b   1.000
_cell.length_c   1.000
_cell.angle_alpha   90.00
_cell.angle_beta   90.00
_cell.angle_gamma   90.00
#
_symmetry.space_group_name_H-M   'P 1'
#
loop_
_entity.id
_entity.type
_entity.pdbx_description
1 polymer ?
#
loop_
_entity_poly.entity_id
_entity_poly.type
_entity_poly.pdbx_seq_one_letter_code
_entity_poly.pdbx_strand_id
1 'polypeptide(L)' 'GGSLLIPGITRTEGTYSQSDAVEIMTLAGEVFAKGLVAFDSDTMDKWKGSRAEELPAGVSPVAIHRDDLVILDEP' A
#
# COMPACT_ATOMS: atom_id res chain seq x y z
N GLY A 1 -11.47 0.95 10.21
CA GLY A 1 -10.47 1.38 9.30
C GLY A 1 -10.80 1.16 7.86
N GLY A 2 -10.13 1.87 7.01
CA GLY A 2 -10.27 1.75 5.58
C GLY A 2 -9.11 1.00 4.95
N SER A 3 -9.15 0.90 3.63
CA SER A 3 -8.07 0.32 2.85
C SER A 3 -6.97 1.35 2.64
N LEU A 4 -5.76 0.86 2.34
CA LEU A 4 -4.68 1.74 1.90
C LEU A 4 -4.82 1.96 0.39
N LEU A 5 -4.90 3.21 -0.02
CA LEU A 5 -5.13 3.57 -1.42
C LEU A 5 -3.86 4.12 -2.06
N ILE A 6 -3.68 3.80 -3.35
CA ILE A 6 -2.52 4.27 -4.13
C ILE A 6 -2.31 5.78 -4.07
N PRO A 7 -3.34 6.63 -4.19
CA PRO A 7 -3.15 8.09 -4.11
C PRO A 7 -2.49 8.56 -2.81
N GLY A 8 -2.64 7.81 -1.73
CA GLY A 8 -2.07 8.16 -0.44
C GLY A 8 -0.65 7.67 -0.22
N ILE A 9 -0.07 6.94 -1.16
CA ILE A 9 1.28 6.39 -1.02
C ILE A 9 2.29 7.35 -1.63
N THR A 10 3.23 7.82 -0.80
CA THR A 10 4.25 8.76 -1.25
C THR A 10 5.55 8.07 -1.60
N ARG A 11 5.83 6.91 -0.99
CA ARG A 11 7.09 6.19 -1.19
C ARG A 11 6.89 4.71 -0.92
N THR A 12 7.66 3.89 -1.62
CA THR A 12 7.77 2.47 -1.32
C THR A 12 9.24 2.10 -1.23
N GLU A 13 9.56 1.13 -0.38
CA GLU A 13 10.93 0.68 -0.17
C GLU A 13 11.01 -0.84 -0.22
N GLY A 14 12.17 -1.34 -0.62
CA GLY A 14 12.43 -2.76 -0.67
C GLY A 14 11.79 -3.45 -1.87
N THR A 15 11.98 -4.75 -1.91
CA THR A 15 11.47 -5.59 -2.99
C THR A 15 10.44 -6.55 -2.42
N TYR A 16 9.27 -6.58 -3.01
CA TYR A 16 8.18 -7.48 -2.59
C TYR A 16 7.36 -7.88 -3.80
N SER A 17 6.68 -9.01 -3.67
CA SER A 17 5.80 -9.53 -4.70
C SER A 17 4.34 -9.31 -4.32
N GLN A 18 3.46 -9.44 -5.29
CA GLN A 18 2.02 -9.40 -5.05
C GLN A 18 1.66 -10.40 -3.95
N SER A 19 0.82 -9.99 -3.03
CA SER A 19 0.34 -10.76 -1.87
C SER A 19 1.37 -10.97 -0.76
N ASP A 20 2.57 -10.39 -0.88
CA ASP A 20 3.52 -10.42 0.24
C ASP A 20 3.03 -9.53 1.37
N ALA A 21 3.41 -9.89 2.59
CA ALA A 21 3.17 -9.06 3.76
C ALA A 21 4.17 -7.91 3.79
N VAL A 22 3.65 -6.69 3.90
CA VAL A 22 4.49 -5.48 3.96
C VAL A 22 4.12 -4.66 5.17
N GLU A 23 5.07 -3.84 5.62
CA GLU A 23 4.83 -2.89 6.70
C GLU A 23 4.45 -1.53 6.11
N ILE A 24 3.57 -0.82 6.83
CA ILE A 24 3.13 0.51 6.43
C ILE A 24 3.66 1.49 7.47
N MET A 25 4.34 2.52 6.98
CA MET A 25 4.99 3.51 7.82
C MET A 25 4.38 4.90 7.64
N THR A 26 4.47 5.71 8.69
CA THR A 26 4.22 7.14 8.59
C THR A 26 5.37 7.80 7.84
N LEU A 27 5.21 9.07 7.48
CA LEU A 27 6.29 9.86 6.87
C LEU A 27 7.49 10.01 7.81
N ALA A 28 7.26 9.89 9.12
CA ALA A 28 8.33 9.92 10.11
C ALA A 28 9.09 8.60 10.24
N GLY A 29 8.64 7.55 9.53
CA GLY A 29 9.30 6.26 9.53
C GLY A 29 8.81 5.29 10.61
N GLU A 30 7.69 5.59 11.24
CA GLU A 30 7.12 4.71 12.26
C GLU A 30 6.17 3.70 11.62
N VAL A 31 6.41 2.41 11.85
CA VAL A 31 5.52 1.35 11.37
C VAL A 31 4.26 1.34 12.23
N PHE A 32 3.11 1.47 11.60
CA PHE A 32 1.83 1.48 12.30
C PHE A 32 0.86 0.40 11.83
N ALA A 33 1.18 -0.30 10.75
CA ALA A 33 0.29 -1.31 10.21
C ALA A 33 1.07 -2.33 9.39
N LYS A 34 0.43 -3.45 9.10
CA LYS A 34 0.93 -4.49 8.20
C LYS A 34 -0.20 -4.95 7.31
N GLY A 35 0.11 -5.43 6.13
CA GLY A 35 -0.92 -5.95 5.25
C GLY A 35 -0.37 -6.72 4.06
N LEU A 36 -1.27 -7.37 3.35
CA LEU A 36 -0.94 -8.10 2.13
C LEU A 36 -1.14 -7.15 0.95
N VAL A 37 -0.06 -6.88 0.24
CA VAL A 37 -0.07 -5.89 -0.83
C VAL A 37 -0.66 -6.45 -2.12
N ALA A 38 -1.43 -5.63 -2.84
CA ALA A 38 -2.08 -6.05 -4.08
C ALA A 38 -1.17 -6.01 -5.30
N PHE A 39 -0.04 -5.31 -5.21
CA PHE A 39 0.88 -5.12 -6.34
C PHE A 39 2.32 -5.36 -5.91
N ASP A 40 3.16 -5.77 -6.83
CA ASP A 40 4.59 -5.92 -6.54
C ASP A 40 5.25 -4.54 -6.38
N SER A 41 6.49 -4.54 -5.87
CA SER A 41 7.21 -3.30 -5.56
C SER A 41 7.47 -2.43 -6.79
N ASP A 42 7.76 -3.03 -7.95
CA ASP A 42 7.99 -2.25 -9.16
C ASP A 42 6.72 -1.54 -9.62
N THR A 43 5.59 -2.23 -9.58
CA THR A 43 4.29 -1.66 -9.94
C THR A 43 3.89 -0.57 -8.95
N MET A 44 4.11 -0.82 -7.65
CA MET A 44 3.79 0.16 -6.63
C MET A 44 4.61 1.42 -6.79
N ASP A 45 5.90 1.28 -7.08
CA ASP A 45 6.78 2.44 -7.30
C ASP A 45 6.32 3.26 -8.49
N LYS A 46 5.83 2.58 -9.54
CA LYS A 46 5.32 3.24 -10.74
C LYS A 46 4.02 4.00 -10.48
N TRP A 47 3.12 3.42 -9.68
CA TRP A 47 1.77 3.95 -9.50
C TRP A 47 1.55 4.78 -8.24
N LYS A 48 2.49 4.76 -7.29
CA LYS A 48 2.30 5.49 -6.03
C LYS A 48 1.95 6.95 -6.28
N GLY A 49 1.03 7.46 -5.49
CA GLY A 49 0.58 8.85 -5.61
C GLY A 49 -0.35 9.13 -6.78
N SER A 50 -0.55 8.18 -7.68
CA SER A 50 -1.44 8.37 -8.83
C SER A 50 -2.90 8.42 -8.38
N ARG A 51 -3.68 9.27 -9.03
CA ARG A 51 -5.13 9.28 -8.81
C ARG A 51 -5.77 8.07 -9.49
N ALA A 52 -6.95 7.68 -8.99
CA ALA A 52 -7.62 6.49 -9.53
C ALA A 52 -7.84 6.55 -11.04
N GLU A 53 -8.18 7.72 -11.56
CA GLU A 53 -8.42 7.92 -12.99
C GLU A 53 -7.15 7.85 -13.84
N GLU A 54 -5.98 7.92 -13.22
CA GLU A 54 -4.70 7.80 -13.92
C GLU A 54 -4.23 6.36 -14.07
N LEU A 55 -4.88 5.43 -13.37
CA LEU A 55 -4.52 4.01 -13.44
C LEU A 55 -5.14 3.36 -14.68
N PRO A 56 -4.55 2.27 -15.18
CA PRO A 56 -5.15 1.55 -16.32
C PRO A 56 -6.58 1.12 -16.03
N ALA A 57 -7.40 1.04 -17.07
CA ALA A 57 -8.79 0.60 -16.94
C ALA A 57 -8.86 -0.78 -16.27
N GLY A 58 -9.77 -0.93 -15.31
CA GLY A 58 -9.97 -2.17 -14.59
C GLY A 58 -9.05 -2.36 -13.39
N VAL A 59 -8.12 -1.45 -13.17
CA VAL A 59 -7.21 -1.53 -12.02
C VAL A 59 -7.83 -0.79 -10.83
N SER A 60 -7.97 -1.49 -9.70
CA SER A 60 -8.45 -0.89 -8.46
C SER A 60 -7.36 -0.01 -7.84
N PRO A 61 -7.71 1.16 -7.28
CA PRO A 61 -6.73 1.99 -6.57
C PRO A 61 -6.36 1.47 -5.18
N VAL A 62 -6.87 0.30 -4.79
CA VAL A 62 -6.61 -0.26 -3.47
C VAL A 62 -5.27 -0.98 -3.46
N ALA A 63 -4.30 -0.45 -2.71
CA ALA A 63 -2.99 -1.07 -2.56
C ALA A 63 -3.02 -2.21 -1.53
N ILE A 64 -3.74 -2.01 -0.42
CA ILE A 64 -3.96 -3.05 0.59
C ILE A 64 -5.42 -2.97 1.01
N HIS A 65 -6.16 -4.05 0.78
CA HIS A 65 -7.56 -4.12 1.15
C HIS A 65 -7.71 -4.15 2.67
N ARG A 66 -8.76 -3.51 3.18
CA ARG A 66 -9.00 -3.42 4.63
C ARG A 66 -9.04 -4.79 5.31
N ASP A 67 -9.51 -5.82 4.60
CA ASP A 67 -9.58 -7.18 5.15
C ASP A 67 -8.20 -7.82 5.30
N ASP A 68 -7.20 -7.29 4.58
CA ASP A 68 -5.81 -7.75 4.61
C ASP A 68 -4.91 -6.81 5.40
N LEU A 69 -5.50 -5.83 6.07
CA LEU A 69 -4.76 -4.76 6.76
C LEU A 69 -4.95 -4.89 8.28
N VAL A 70 -3.85 -4.92 9.00
CA VAL A 70 -3.86 -4.98 10.45
C VAL A 70 -3.15 -3.75 11.00
N ILE A 71 -3.86 -2.98 11.81
CA ILE A 71 -3.27 -1.83 12.51
C ILE A 71 -2.56 -2.37 13.75
N LEU A 72 -1.32 -1.97 13.93
CA LEU A 72 -0.53 -2.40 15.08
C LEU A 72 -0.83 -1.49 16.26
N ASP A 73 -1.20 -2.09 17.39
CA ASP A 73 -1.47 -1.35 18.61
C ASP A 73 -0.15 -0.98 19.29
N GLU A 74 -0.12 0.24 19.83
CA GLU A 74 0.99 0.64 20.67
C GLU A 74 0.84 -0.01 22.04
N PRO A 75 1.95 -0.54 22.61
CA PRO A 75 1.90 -1.11 23.98
C PRO A 75 1.57 -0.07 25.02
#